data_758a78dfc7c0cf9dbe4853d64f2cf293
#
_entry.id   758a78dfc7c0cf9dbe4853d64f2cf293
#
_cell.length_a   1.000
_cell.length_b   1.000
_cell.length_c   1.000
_cell.angle_alpha   90.00
_cell.angle_beta   90.00
_cell.angle_gamma   90.00
#
_symmetry.space_group_name_H-M   'P 1'
#
loop_
_entity.id
_entity.type
_entity.pdbx_description
1 polymer ?
#
loop_
_entity_poly.entity_id
_entity_poly.type
_entity_poly.pdbx_seq_one_letter_code
_entity_poly.pdbx_strand_id
1 'polypeptide(L)'
;MTDAEWAEVRSAMPVPAWLLRQGGRPEAYCHREMLDAVRYLVDNGVKWMAMPVDFPYWRAVYDFFRRWRTCDYVRELHERLRRTARECSGRNAEPSAGVIDSQSVDASETVGENSRGYDGGKSRDGRKRHVLTDTEGLLLEVTVTTADVHDSKAAPALLETFMQQPGRLLKLVWVDSAYQGPALAKAFARHGVRVEVVRRSDGRRGFVVLARRWVVERTLSWLSRSRRLNRDHERRPDHHAAMVWWAAVIRLSRRLAGDAPHWPEKRPGRLLRARA
;
A
#
# COMPACT_ATOMS: atom_id res chain seq x y z
N MET A 1 -15.09 -0.96 -12.38
CA MET A 1 -15.60 -0.40 -11.11
C MET A 1 -17.08 -0.09 -11.21
N THR A 2 -17.82 -0.11 -10.11
CA THR A 2 -19.23 0.30 -10.08
C THR A 2 -19.37 1.82 -10.32
N ASP A 3 -20.58 2.29 -10.60
CA ASP A 3 -20.81 3.74 -10.75
C ASP A 3 -20.62 4.48 -9.43
N ALA A 4 -20.95 3.84 -8.30
CA ALA A 4 -20.67 4.38 -6.97
C ALA A 4 -19.16 4.53 -6.71
N GLU A 5 -18.38 3.50 -6.99
CA GLU A 5 -16.91 3.60 -6.90
C GLU A 5 -16.34 4.68 -7.83
N TRP A 6 -16.91 4.79 -9.05
CA TRP A 6 -16.47 5.82 -10.00
C TRP A 6 -16.76 7.23 -9.51
N ALA A 7 -17.91 7.46 -8.89
CA ALA A 7 -18.24 8.76 -8.30
C ALA A 7 -17.20 9.19 -7.27
N GLU A 8 -16.80 8.28 -6.38
CA GLU A 8 -15.76 8.54 -5.36
C GLU A 8 -14.39 8.80 -6.00
N VAL A 9 -13.98 7.97 -6.94
CA VAL A 9 -12.70 8.12 -7.63
C VAL A 9 -12.69 9.42 -8.42
N ARG A 10 -13.74 9.72 -9.18
CA ARG A 10 -13.84 10.92 -10.02
C ARG A 10 -13.72 12.20 -9.20
N SER A 11 -14.36 12.25 -8.02
CA SER A 11 -14.29 13.42 -7.13
C SER A 11 -12.88 13.66 -6.59
N ALA A 12 -12.11 12.59 -6.40
CA ALA A 12 -10.75 12.61 -5.85
C ALA A 12 -9.65 12.73 -6.91
N MET A 13 -9.98 12.59 -8.22
CA MET A 13 -8.97 12.59 -9.28
C MET A 13 -8.17 13.89 -9.29
N PRO A 14 -6.81 13.83 -9.23
CA PRO A 14 -6.00 15.00 -9.51
C PRO A 14 -6.09 15.37 -10.98
N VAL A 15 -5.93 16.66 -11.29
CA VAL A 15 -5.77 17.10 -12.69
C VAL A 15 -4.35 16.74 -13.12
N PRO A 16 -4.16 15.86 -14.12
CA PRO A 16 -2.82 15.51 -14.57
C PRO A 16 -2.05 16.72 -15.09
N ALA A 17 -0.76 16.80 -14.78
CA ALA A 17 0.08 17.95 -15.15
C ALA A 17 0.11 18.22 -16.67
N TRP A 18 -0.05 17.17 -17.51
CA TRP A 18 -0.11 17.35 -18.98
C TRP A 18 -1.41 17.98 -19.47
N LEU A 19 -2.50 17.97 -18.68
CA LEU A 19 -3.75 18.67 -18.99
C LEU A 19 -3.74 20.13 -18.53
N LEU A 20 -2.78 20.53 -17.69
CA LEU A 20 -2.63 21.92 -17.24
C LEU A 20 -1.93 22.82 -18.27
N ARG A 21 -1.29 22.22 -19.27
CA ARG A 21 -0.59 22.97 -20.33
C ARG A 21 -1.57 23.34 -21.43
N GLN A 22 -1.55 24.62 -21.83
CA GLN A 22 -2.27 25.09 -22.99
C GLN A 22 -1.53 24.61 -24.25
N GLY A 23 -2.20 23.82 -25.09
CA GLY A 23 -1.67 23.28 -26.32
C GLY A 23 -1.38 21.78 -26.30
N GLY A 24 -1.31 21.16 -27.46
CA GLY A 24 -1.12 19.73 -27.66
C GLY A 24 -2.39 19.02 -28.15
N ARG A 25 -2.25 17.74 -28.51
CA ARG A 25 -3.40 16.90 -28.92
C ARG A 25 -4.28 16.62 -27.72
N PRO A 26 -5.61 16.84 -27.83
CA PRO A 26 -6.55 16.44 -26.77
C PRO A 26 -6.41 14.96 -26.44
N GLU A 27 -6.59 14.61 -25.16
CA GLU A 27 -6.58 13.24 -24.73
C GLU A 27 -7.79 12.48 -25.31
N ALA A 28 -7.51 11.39 -26.04
CA ALA A 28 -8.53 10.66 -26.79
C ALA A 28 -9.17 9.50 -25.98
N TYR A 29 -8.74 9.30 -24.72
CA TYR A 29 -9.14 8.16 -23.92
C TYR A 29 -9.98 8.56 -22.71
N CYS A 30 -11.03 7.81 -22.42
CA CYS A 30 -11.81 7.95 -21.21
C CYS A 30 -10.99 7.51 -20.00
N HIS A 31 -10.77 8.39 -19.03
CA HIS A 31 -10.01 8.08 -17.82
C HIS A 31 -10.62 6.92 -17.02
N ARG A 32 -11.95 6.80 -16.99
CA ARG A 32 -12.62 5.68 -16.33
C ARG A 32 -12.20 4.34 -16.93
N GLU A 33 -12.19 4.23 -18.26
CA GLU A 33 -11.79 2.99 -18.95
C GLU A 33 -10.32 2.65 -18.69
N MET A 34 -9.44 3.68 -18.71
CA MET A 34 -8.02 3.49 -18.38
C MET A 34 -7.80 3.03 -16.95
N LEU A 35 -8.53 3.62 -15.99
CA LEU A 35 -8.49 3.21 -14.60
C LEU A 35 -9.04 1.79 -14.41
N ASP A 36 -10.15 1.45 -15.08
CA ASP A 36 -10.73 0.11 -15.02
C ASP A 36 -9.78 -0.95 -15.59
N ALA A 37 -9.08 -0.64 -16.67
CA ALA A 37 -8.07 -1.53 -17.25
C ALA A 37 -6.90 -1.78 -16.28
N VAL A 38 -6.38 -0.73 -15.62
CA VAL A 38 -5.33 -0.90 -14.61
C VAL A 38 -5.84 -1.68 -13.40
N ARG A 39 -7.06 -1.40 -12.92
CA ARG A 39 -7.69 -2.16 -11.82
C ARG A 39 -7.84 -3.63 -12.17
N TYR A 40 -8.30 -3.94 -13.37
CA TYR A 40 -8.43 -5.30 -13.86
C TYR A 40 -7.08 -6.03 -13.84
N LEU A 41 -6.02 -5.38 -14.33
CA LEU A 41 -4.66 -5.94 -14.32
C LEU A 41 -4.17 -6.23 -12.91
N VAL A 42 -4.38 -5.29 -11.97
CA VAL A 42 -3.95 -5.44 -10.56
C VAL A 42 -4.72 -6.57 -9.87
N ASP A 43 -6.04 -6.61 -10.01
CA ASP A 43 -6.88 -7.61 -9.34
C ASP A 43 -6.67 -9.02 -9.92
N ASN A 44 -6.53 -9.15 -11.25
CA ASN A 44 -6.47 -10.45 -11.93
C ASN A 44 -5.05 -10.95 -12.20
N GLY A 45 -4.04 -10.08 -12.15
CA GLY A 45 -2.64 -10.45 -12.34
C GLY A 45 -2.26 -10.85 -13.77
N VAL A 46 -3.05 -10.45 -14.77
CA VAL A 46 -2.79 -10.73 -16.18
C VAL A 46 -1.52 -10.04 -16.68
N LYS A 47 -0.92 -10.60 -17.75
CA LYS A 47 0.16 -9.89 -18.48
C LYS A 47 -0.43 -8.67 -19.21
N TRP A 48 0.35 -7.60 -19.36
CA TRP A 48 -0.09 -6.41 -20.10
C TRP A 48 -0.68 -6.75 -21.47
N MET A 49 0.02 -7.57 -22.25
CA MET A 49 -0.43 -8.00 -23.58
C MET A 49 -1.64 -8.93 -23.59
N ALA A 50 -2.02 -9.49 -22.43
CA ALA A 50 -3.19 -10.37 -22.29
C ALA A 50 -4.40 -9.62 -21.73
N MET A 51 -4.40 -8.29 -21.80
CA MET A 51 -5.55 -7.48 -21.42
C MET A 51 -6.72 -7.78 -22.37
N PRO A 52 -7.94 -8.04 -21.84
CA PRO A 52 -9.12 -8.30 -22.66
C PRO A 52 -9.42 -7.16 -23.64
N VAL A 53 -10.04 -7.52 -24.76
CA VAL A 53 -10.39 -6.58 -25.85
C VAL A 53 -11.46 -5.56 -25.45
N ASP A 54 -12.18 -5.83 -24.37
CA ASP A 54 -13.19 -4.89 -23.81
C ASP A 54 -12.54 -3.63 -23.19
N PHE A 55 -11.23 -3.67 -22.94
CA PHE A 55 -10.46 -2.53 -22.47
C PHE A 55 -9.75 -1.83 -23.60
N PRO A 56 -9.32 -0.57 -23.43
CA PRO A 56 -8.46 0.09 -24.39
C PRO A 56 -7.18 -0.70 -24.67
N TYR A 57 -6.59 -0.49 -25.85
CA TYR A 57 -5.39 -1.22 -26.26
C TYR A 57 -4.29 -1.17 -25.19
N TRP A 58 -3.78 -2.31 -24.82
CA TRP A 58 -2.88 -2.49 -23.67
C TRP A 58 -1.68 -1.53 -23.63
N ARG A 59 -1.12 -1.14 -24.79
CA ARG A 59 -0.01 -0.16 -24.84
C ARG A 59 -0.46 1.20 -24.38
N ALA A 60 -1.65 1.64 -24.77
CA ALA A 60 -2.20 2.90 -24.31
C ALA A 60 -2.41 2.88 -22.79
N VAL A 61 -2.96 1.78 -22.26
CA VAL A 61 -3.14 1.60 -20.80
C VAL A 61 -1.79 1.61 -20.07
N TYR A 62 -0.78 0.92 -20.62
CA TYR A 62 0.58 0.91 -20.06
C TYR A 62 1.23 2.30 -20.08
N ASP A 63 1.03 3.09 -21.13
CA ASP A 63 1.55 4.45 -21.22
C ASP A 63 0.85 5.40 -20.23
N PHE A 64 -0.45 5.22 -19.97
CA PHE A 64 -1.15 5.91 -18.89
C PHE A 64 -0.61 5.50 -17.53
N PHE A 65 -0.46 4.22 -17.26
CA PHE A 65 0.15 3.71 -16.02
C PHE A 65 1.54 4.32 -15.79
N ARG A 66 2.40 4.37 -16.82
CA ARG A 66 3.72 4.98 -16.74
C ARG A 66 3.65 6.47 -16.40
N ARG A 67 2.81 7.23 -17.09
CA ARG A 67 2.63 8.67 -16.85
C ARG A 67 2.11 8.92 -15.44
N TRP A 68 1.06 8.21 -15.03
CA TRP A 68 0.48 8.33 -13.70
C TRP A 68 1.47 8.00 -12.57
N ARG A 69 2.34 7.02 -12.79
CA ARG A 69 3.42 6.72 -11.85
C ARG A 69 4.45 7.84 -11.80
N THR A 70 4.90 8.33 -12.95
CA THR A 70 5.99 9.32 -13.04
C THR A 70 5.61 10.69 -12.46
N CYS A 71 4.34 11.07 -12.52
CA CYS A 71 3.84 12.33 -11.96
C CYS A 71 3.13 12.16 -10.61
N ASP A 72 3.38 11.07 -9.89
CA ASP A 72 2.78 10.74 -8.58
C ASP A 72 1.24 10.77 -8.55
N TYR A 73 0.58 10.69 -9.70
CA TYR A 73 -0.88 10.77 -9.82
C TYR A 73 -1.60 9.74 -8.94
N VAL A 74 -1.17 8.46 -9.01
CA VAL A 74 -1.82 7.40 -8.24
C VAL A 74 -1.65 7.61 -6.74
N ARG A 75 -0.50 8.13 -6.31
CA ARG A 75 -0.22 8.45 -4.92
C ARG A 75 -1.12 9.60 -4.44
N GLU A 76 -1.24 10.66 -5.24
CA GLU A 76 -2.11 11.79 -4.92
C GLU A 76 -3.59 11.39 -4.91
N LEU A 77 -4.04 10.60 -5.88
CA LEU A 77 -5.40 10.04 -5.89
C LEU A 77 -5.67 9.22 -4.62
N HIS A 78 -4.74 8.33 -4.27
CA HIS A 78 -4.82 7.54 -3.05
C HIS A 78 -4.91 8.43 -1.80
N GLU A 79 -4.08 9.44 -1.73
CA GLU A 79 -4.03 10.37 -0.60
C GLU A 79 -5.37 11.09 -0.37
N ARG A 80 -5.99 11.57 -1.46
CA ARG A 80 -7.30 12.23 -1.40
C ARG A 80 -8.38 11.26 -0.93
N LEU A 81 -8.46 10.06 -1.52
CA LEU A 81 -9.40 9.02 -1.08
C LEU A 81 -9.17 8.59 0.37
N ARG A 82 -7.90 8.50 0.80
CA ARG A 82 -7.54 8.16 2.17
C ARG A 82 -8.05 9.20 3.17
N ARG A 83 -7.86 10.48 2.86
CA ARG A 83 -8.36 11.59 3.70
C ARG A 83 -9.87 11.51 3.85
N THR A 84 -10.59 11.40 2.75
CA THR A 84 -12.06 11.21 2.76
C THR A 84 -12.47 9.99 3.58
N ALA A 85 -11.81 8.84 3.40
CA ALA A 85 -12.14 7.63 4.14
C ALA A 85 -11.93 7.76 5.65
N ARG A 86 -10.92 8.52 6.08
CA ARG A 86 -10.68 8.81 7.50
C ARG A 86 -11.75 9.74 8.08
N GLU A 87 -12.09 10.80 7.36
CA GLU A 87 -13.11 11.76 7.77
C GLU A 87 -14.49 11.10 7.87
N CYS A 88 -14.85 10.23 6.92
CA CYS A 88 -16.06 9.39 6.99
C CYS A 88 -16.08 8.46 8.22
N SER A 89 -14.91 8.11 8.76
CA SER A 89 -14.77 7.33 10.00
C SER A 89 -14.70 8.21 11.28
N GLY A 90 -14.97 9.49 11.17
CA GLY A 90 -14.89 10.44 12.29
C GLY A 90 -13.45 10.72 12.77
N ARG A 91 -12.45 10.54 11.91
CA ARG A 91 -11.05 10.78 12.24
C ARG A 91 -10.49 11.97 11.49
N ASN A 92 -9.42 12.55 12.03
CA ASN A 92 -8.68 13.60 11.32
C ASN A 92 -8.13 13.04 10.01
N ALA A 93 -8.16 13.84 8.93
CA ALA A 93 -7.62 13.50 7.62
C ALA A 93 -6.16 13.02 7.70
N GLU A 94 -5.33 13.70 8.51
CA GLU A 94 -3.95 13.30 8.77
C GLU A 94 -3.82 12.44 10.03
N PRO A 95 -3.18 11.25 9.94
CA PRO A 95 -2.94 10.39 11.09
C PRO A 95 -1.81 10.92 11.96
N SER A 96 -1.97 10.79 13.28
CA SER A 96 -0.92 11.08 14.27
C SER A 96 -0.14 9.83 14.69
N ALA A 97 -0.63 8.65 14.34
CA ALA A 97 0.03 7.37 14.63
C ALA A 97 -0.06 6.41 13.45
N GLY A 98 0.96 5.57 13.31
CA GLY A 98 1.06 4.58 12.24
C GLY A 98 1.71 3.28 12.69
N VAL A 99 1.75 2.32 11.79
CA VAL A 99 2.38 1.00 11.99
C VAL A 99 3.24 0.70 10.77
N ILE A 100 4.47 0.26 11.00
CA ILE A 100 5.36 -0.22 9.94
C ILE A 100 5.50 -1.74 10.03
N ASP A 101 5.44 -2.37 8.87
CA ASP A 101 5.77 -3.79 8.70
C ASP A 101 6.29 -4.05 7.28
N SER A 102 6.76 -5.27 7.02
CA SER A 102 7.28 -5.66 5.73
C SER A 102 6.75 -7.02 5.29
N GLN A 103 6.67 -7.20 3.98
CA GLN A 103 6.32 -8.47 3.37
C GLN A 103 7.28 -8.80 2.24
N SER A 104 7.94 -9.97 2.34
CA SER A 104 8.73 -10.52 1.25
C SER A 104 7.82 -11.27 0.28
N VAL A 105 8.01 -11.03 -1.02
CA VAL A 105 7.28 -11.67 -2.11
C VAL A 105 8.26 -12.26 -3.10
N ASP A 106 7.97 -13.46 -3.61
CA ASP A 106 8.81 -14.10 -4.59
C ASP A 106 8.83 -13.29 -5.89
N ALA A 107 10.00 -13.18 -6.50
CA ALA A 107 10.15 -12.59 -7.82
C ALA A 107 9.80 -13.60 -8.91
N SER A 108 9.22 -13.13 -10.00
CA SER A 108 9.11 -13.89 -11.24
C SER A 108 10.38 -13.74 -12.08
N GLU A 109 10.53 -14.53 -13.12
CA GLU A 109 11.66 -14.49 -14.05
C GLU A 109 11.84 -13.13 -14.75
N THR A 110 10.80 -12.30 -14.78
CA THR A 110 10.86 -10.93 -15.35
C THR A 110 11.62 -9.95 -14.47
N VAL A 111 11.87 -10.29 -13.22
CA VAL A 111 12.63 -9.48 -12.26
C VAL A 111 14.12 -9.85 -12.39
N GLY A 112 14.95 -8.88 -12.77
CA GLY A 112 16.39 -9.11 -12.92
C GLY A 112 17.08 -9.50 -11.60
N GLU A 113 18.12 -10.32 -11.68
CA GLU A 113 18.87 -10.84 -10.52
C GLU A 113 19.42 -9.73 -9.63
N ASN A 114 19.91 -8.64 -10.22
CA ASN A 114 20.42 -7.47 -9.52
C ASN A 114 19.35 -6.65 -8.79
N SER A 115 18.09 -7.02 -8.95
CA SER A 115 16.91 -6.31 -8.41
C SER A 115 16.09 -7.15 -7.45
N ARG A 116 16.57 -8.36 -7.13
CA ARG A 116 15.99 -9.28 -6.14
C ARG A 116 17.05 -9.75 -5.16
N GLY A 117 16.64 -10.31 -4.04
CA GLY A 117 17.53 -10.85 -3.01
C GLY A 117 16.84 -11.94 -2.23
N TYR A 118 17.59 -12.68 -1.41
CA TYR A 118 17.08 -13.79 -0.62
C TYR A 118 16.82 -13.37 0.83
N ASP A 119 15.58 -13.49 1.27
CA ASP A 119 15.18 -13.35 2.68
C ASP A 119 15.30 -14.71 3.38
N GLY A 120 16.41 -14.91 4.08
CA GLY A 120 16.68 -16.17 4.79
C GLY A 120 15.70 -16.47 5.92
N GLY A 121 15.10 -15.44 6.54
CA GLY A 121 14.09 -15.61 7.60
C GLY A 121 12.74 -16.09 7.12
N LYS A 122 12.39 -15.79 5.87
CA LYS A 122 11.10 -16.16 5.25
C LYS A 122 11.26 -17.17 4.12
N SER A 123 12.49 -17.57 3.78
CA SER A 123 12.84 -18.46 2.65
C SER A 123 12.21 -17.98 1.35
N ARG A 124 12.39 -16.69 1.01
CA ARG A 124 11.85 -16.04 -0.18
C ARG A 124 12.96 -15.43 -1.02
N ASP A 125 12.97 -15.73 -2.33
CA ASP A 125 13.84 -15.07 -3.30
C ASP A 125 13.03 -14.04 -4.10
N GLY A 126 13.28 -12.75 -3.85
CA GLY A 126 12.51 -11.72 -4.52
C GLY A 126 12.70 -10.33 -3.96
N ARG A 127 11.60 -9.63 -3.75
CA ARG A 127 11.57 -8.28 -3.21
C ARG A 127 10.79 -8.20 -1.91
N LYS A 128 11.11 -7.18 -1.15
CA LYS A 128 10.44 -6.85 0.10
C LYS A 128 9.73 -5.52 -0.05
N ARG A 129 8.44 -5.50 0.25
CA ARG A 129 7.64 -4.29 0.35
C ARG A 129 7.53 -3.88 1.81
N HIS A 130 8.03 -2.70 2.12
CA HIS A 130 7.93 -2.07 3.43
C HIS A 130 6.75 -1.12 3.37
N VAL A 131 5.82 -1.23 4.29
CA VAL A 131 4.61 -0.42 4.30
C VAL A 131 4.48 0.33 5.62
N LEU A 132 4.10 1.59 5.53
CA LEU A 132 3.60 2.39 6.64
C LEU A 132 2.09 2.52 6.46
N THR A 133 1.32 2.18 7.49
CA THR A 133 -0.14 2.34 7.52
C THR A 133 -0.55 3.20 8.70
N ASP A 134 -1.75 3.76 8.63
CA ASP A 134 -2.36 4.37 9.80
C ASP A 134 -3.01 3.32 10.72
N THR A 135 -3.68 3.77 11.76
CA THR A 135 -4.35 2.91 12.76
C THR A 135 -5.61 2.23 12.24
N GLU A 136 -6.11 2.61 11.05
CA GLU A 136 -7.20 1.92 10.35
C GLU A 136 -6.69 0.93 9.28
N GLY A 137 -5.37 0.86 9.08
CA GLY A 137 -4.75 0.05 8.05
C GLY A 137 -4.77 0.68 6.65
N LEU A 138 -5.00 1.98 6.58
CA LEU A 138 -4.89 2.70 5.33
C LEU A 138 -3.42 2.96 5.03
N LEU A 139 -3.00 2.66 3.79
CA LEU A 139 -1.62 2.85 3.35
C LEU A 139 -1.22 4.32 3.46
N LEU A 140 -0.08 4.60 4.02
CA LEU A 140 0.51 5.95 4.09
C LEU A 140 1.72 6.07 3.18
N GLU A 141 2.55 5.01 3.14
CA GLU A 141 3.74 4.95 2.31
C GLU A 141 4.12 3.50 2.00
N VAL A 142 4.78 3.29 0.87
CA VAL A 142 5.36 2.00 0.49
C VAL A 142 6.72 2.19 -0.18
N THR A 143 7.69 1.39 0.24
CA THR A 143 9.00 1.28 -0.41
C THR A 143 9.28 -0.17 -0.75
N VAL A 144 9.87 -0.42 -1.90
CA VAL A 144 10.22 -1.76 -2.38
C VAL A 144 11.74 -1.88 -2.47
N THR A 145 12.29 -2.89 -1.81
CA THR A 145 13.72 -3.23 -1.82
C THR A 145 13.94 -4.66 -2.31
N THR A 146 15.18 -5.05 -2.48
CA THR A 146 15.54 -6.48 -2.56
C THR A 146 15.21 -7.17 -1.24
N ALA A 147 14.86 -8.46 -1.25
CA ALA A 147 14.32 -9.12 -0.04
C ALA A 147 15.37 -9.34 1.06
N ASP A 148 16.67 -9.29 0.75
CA ASP A 148 17.80 -9.38 1.68
C ASP A 148 17.97 -8.11 2.54
N VAL A 149 17.38 -6.98 2.15
CA VAL A 149 17.46 -5.75 2.94
C VAL A 149 16.77 -5.93 4.28
N HIS A 150 17.48 -5.71 5.36
CA HIS A 150 16.91 -5.82 6.71
C HIS A 150 15.87 -4.70 6.96
N ASP A 151 14.78 -5.04 7.62
CA ASP A 151 13.63 -4.16 7.83
C ASP A 151 14.00 -2.84 8.51
N SER A 152 14.89 -2.88 9.52
CA SER A 152 15.36 -1.68 10.22
C SER A 152 16.17 -0.72 9.33
N LYS A 153 16.77 -1.20 8.22
CA LYS A 153 17.51 -0.37 7.27
C LYS A 153 16.61 0.38 6.31
N ALA A 154 15.46 -0.22 5.94
CA ALA A 154 14.51 0.39 5.02
C ALA A 154 13.56 1.39 5.69
N ALA A 155 13.23 1.19 6.96
CA ALA A 155 12.24 1.99 7.68
C ALA A 155 12.57 3.51 7.77
N PRO A 156 13.82 3.95 7.95
CA PRO A 156 14.14 5.38 7.93
C PRO A 156 13.79 6.07 6.62
N ALA A 157 14.15 5.47 5.47
CA ALA A 157 13.84 6.02 4.16
C ALA A 157 12.33 6.02 3.88
N LEU A 158 11.61 4.98 4.30
CA LEU A 158 10.15 4.92 4.21
C LEU A 158 9.49 6.08 4.98
N LEU A 159 9.93 6.32 6.23
CA LEU A 159 9.42 7.43 7.04
C LEU A 159 9.77 8.78 6.42
N GLU A 160 11.02 8.95 6.02
CA GLU A 160 11.50 10.20 5.41
C GLU A 160 10.67 10.57 4.19
N THR A 161 10.45 9.62 3.26
CA THR A 161 9.63 9.82 2.06
C THR A 161 8.20 10.27 2.44
N PHE A 162 7.62 9.67 3.46
CA PHE A 162 6.30 10.09 3.96
C PHE A 162 6.33 11.49 4.57
N MET A 163 7.30 11.79 5.43
CA MET A 163 7.38 13.06 6.17
C MET A 163 7.79 14.27 5.31
N GLN A 164 8.42 14.05 4.14
CA GLN A 164 8.74 15.11 3.18
C GLN A 164 7.48 15.74 2.55
N GLN A 165 6.35 15.05 2.60
CA GLN A 165 5.09 15.60 2.11
C GLN A 165 4.55 16.65 3.09
N PRO A 166 4.02 17.78 2.61
CA PRO A 166 3.53 18.85 3.50
C PRO A 166 2.32 18.39 4.34
N GLY A 167 2.21 18.95 5.55
CA GLY A 167 1.04 18.75 6.43
C GLY A 167 1.01 17.42 7.17
N ARG A 168 2.10 16.66 7.24
CA ARG A 168 2.17 15.39 7.97
C ARG A 168 2.18 15.61 9.49
N LEU A 169 1.30 14.89 10.20
CA LEU A 169 1.11 15.00 11.64
C LEU A 169 1.54 13.76 12.43
N LEU A 170 2.26 12.84 11.81
CA LEU A 170 2.69 11.59 12.43
C LEU A 170 3.62 11.88 13.62
N LYS A 171 3.30 11.31 14.80
CA LYS A 171 4.05 11.47 16.05
C LYS A 171 4.51 10.15 16.64
N LEU A 172 3.86 9.05 16.26
CA LEU A 172 4.09 7.74 16.84
C LEU A 172 4.04 6.66 15.76
N VAL A 173 5.00 5.76 15.79
CA VAL A 173 4.99 4.58 14.92
C VAL A 173 5.23 3.32 15.76
N TRP A 174 4.35 2.35 15.61
CA TRP A 174 4.53 1.01 16.15
C TRP A 174 5.25 0.12 15.15
N VAL A 175 6.20 -0.65 15.65
CA VAL A 175 7.02 -1.56 14.86
C VAL A 175 7.16 -2.91 15.58
N ASP A 176 7.61 -3.93 14.87
CA ASP A 176 7.97 -5.19 15.51
C ASP A 176 9.42 -5.21 16.04
N SER A 177 9.83 -6.34 16.63
CA SER A 177 11.16 -6.48 17.20
C SER A 177 12.31 -6.48 16.17
N ALA A 178 12.02 -6.71 14.87
CA ALA A 178 13.02 -6.61 13.80
C ALA A 178 13.46 -5.16 13.53
N TYR A 179 12.67 -4.19 13.97
CA TYR A 179 12.93 -2.74 13.82
C TYR A 179 13.60 -2.14 15.06
N GLN A 180 14.42 -2.89 15.78
CA GLN A 180 15.11 -2.41 16.97
C GLN A 180 16.44 -1.72 16.60
N GLY A 181 16.84 -0.76 17.44
CA GLY A 181 18.16 -0.18 17.43
C GLY A 181 18.17 1.35 17.57
N PRO A 182 19.25 1.89 18.17
CA PRO A 182 19.38 3.32 18.43
C PRO A 182 19.46 4.15 17.14
N ALA A 183 19.99 3.59 16.06
CA ALA A 183 20.07 4.26 14.77
C ALA A 183 18.68 4.53 14.17
N LEU A 184 17.76 3.57 14.26
CA LEU A 184 16.38 3.74 13.83
C LEU A 184 15.67 4.80 14.68
N ALA A 185 15.74 4.70 16.00
CA ALA A 185 15.12 5.66 16.91
C ALA A 185 15.63 7.08 16.64
N LYS A 186 16.94 7.26 16.42
CA LYS A 186 17.53 8.56 16.07
C LYS A 186 17.02 9.08 14.71
N ALA A 187 16.89 8.23 13.71
CA ALA A 187 16.37 8.61 12.40
C ALA A 187 14.93 9.10 12.49
N PHE A 188 14.08 8.42 13.26
CA PHE A 188 12.68 8.80 13.46
C PHE A 188 12.55 10.09 14.31
N ALA A 189 13.39 10.25 15.35
CA ALA A 189 13.39 11.44 16.18
C ALA A 189 13.71 12.74 15.41
N ARG A 190 14.48 12.67 14.32
CA ARG A 190 14.75 13.81 13.42
C ARG A 190 13.47 14.40 12.82
N HIS A 191 12.45 13.56 12.64
CA HIS A 191 11.13 13.96 12.15
C HIS A 191 10.12 14.21 13.29
N GLY A 192 10.56 14.19 14.55
CA GLY A 192 9.69 14.32 15.72
C GLY A 192 8.75 13.11 15.91
N VAL A 193 9.12 11.94 15.37
CA VAL A 193 8.34 10.71 15.46
C VAL A 193 8.96 9.77 16.49
N ARG A 194 8.14 9.32 17.45
CA ARG A 194 8.52 8.29 18.43
C ARG A 194 8.28 6.90 17.87
N VAL A 195 9.20 5.99 18.12
CA VAL A 195 9.07 4.57 17.78
C VAL A 195 8.75 3.76 19.02
N GLU A 196 7.74 2.91 18.94
CA GLU A 196 7.41 1.95 20.00
C GLU A 196 7.44 0.52 19.43
N VAL A 197 8.30 -0.31 20.03
CA VAL A 197 8.39 -1.73 19.66
C VAL A 197 7.28 -2.52 20.35
N VAL A 198 6.39 -3.10 19.58
CA VAL A 198 5.33 -3.99 20.08
C VAL A 198 5.89 -5.39 20.19
N ARG A 199 6.19 -5.83 21.42
CA ARG A 199 6.68 -7.19 21.72
C ARG A 199 5.54 -8.15 21.96
N ARG A 200 5.75 -9.44 21.65
CA ARG A 200 4.89 -10.50 22.17
C ARG A 200 5.02 -10.51 23.69
N SER A 201 3.90 -10.65 24.38
CA SER A 201 3.94 -10.98 25.81
C SER A 201 4.53 -12.39 25.98
N ASP A 202 5.66 -12.48 26.66
CA ASP A 202 6.34 -13.74 26.94
C ASP A 202 5.40 -14.69 27.68
N GLY A 203 5.37 -15.96 27.27
CA GLY A 203 4.68 -17.05 27.94
C GLY A 203 3.43 -17.62 27.26
N ARG A 204 2.89 -17.02 26.19
CA ARG A 204 1.76 -17.60 25.44
C ARG A 204 2.23 -18.38 24.21
N ARG A 205 2.01 -19.70 24.21
CA ARG A 205 2.18 -20.53 23.00
C ARG A 205 0.97 -20.35 22.07
N GLY A 206 1.21 -20.25 20.76
CA GLY A 206 0.17 -20.13 19.74
C GLY A 206 0.05 -18.73 19.11
N PHE A 207 -0.94 -18.56 18.23
CA PHE A 207 -1.20 -17.29 17.55
C PHE A 207 -1.85 -16.30 18.52
N VAL A 208 -1.17 -15.19 18.78
CA VAL A 208 -1.70 -14.08 19.61
C VAL A 208 -1.83 -12.85 18.72
N VAL A 209 -3.03 -12.30 18.61
CA VAL A 209 -3.27 -11.03 17.96
C VAL A 209 -2.64 -9.91 18.79
N LEU A 210 -1.56 -9.35 18.32
CA LEU A 210 -0.92 -8.21 18.98
C LEU A 210 -1.74 -6.94 18.70
N ALA A 211 -2.25 -6.34 19.76
CA ALA A 211 -2.92 -5.04 19.66
C ALA A 211 -2.01 -4.06 18.89
N ARG A 212 -2.60 -3.31 17.97
CA ARG A 212 -1.93 -2.34 17.09
C ARG A 212 -1.20 -2.93 15.87
N ARG A 213 -0.47 -4.08 15.98
CA ARG A 213 0.23 -4.69 14.83
C ARG A 213 -0.69 -5.42 13.86
N TRP A 214 -1.74 -6.08 14.34
CA TRP A 214 -2.69 -6.80 13.47
C TRP A 214 -3.23 -5.93 12.32
N VAL A 215 -3.22 -4.61 12.49
CA VAL A 215 -3.73 -3.65 11.50
C VAL A 215 -2.90 -3.68 10.22
N VAL A 216 -1.57 -3.61 10.33
CA VAL A 216 -0.68 -3.65 9.16
C VAL A 216 -0.62 -5.06 8.57
N GLU A 217 -0.64 -6.11 9.40
CA GLU A 217 -0.72 -7.51 8.94
C GLU A 217 -2.00 -7.73 8.11
N ARG A 218 -3.13 -7.17 8.56
CA ARG A 218 -4.39 -7.16 7.82
C ARG A 218 -4.23 -6.43 6.47
N THR A 219 -3.56 -5.30 6.45
CA THR A 219 -3.34 -4.53 5.21
C THR A 219 -2.49 -5.34 4.22
N LEU A 220 -1.41 -5.96 4.68
CA LEU A 220 -0.59 -6.84 3.84
C LEU A 220 -1.39 -8.03 3.30
N SER A 221 -2.27 -8.62 4.12
CA SER A 221 -3.21 -9.67 3.69
C SER A 221 -4.18 -9.16 2.61
N TRP A 222 -4.65 -7.93 2.74
CA TRP A 222 -5.52 -7.33 1.72
C TRP A 222 -4.80 -7.08 0.40
N LEU A 223 -3.57 -6.59 0.44
CA LEU A 223 -2.75 -6.43 -0.76
C LEU A 223 -2.56 -7.76 -1.50
N SER A 224 -2.39 -8.86 -0.75
CA SER A 224 -2.25 -10.19 -1.33
C SER A 224 -3.52 -10.75 -1.99
N ARG A 225 -4.69 -10.10 -1.84
CA ARG A 225 -5.91 -10.45 -2.59
C ARG A 225 -5.83 -9.99 -4.04
N SER A 226 -5.05 -8.97 -4.33
CA SER A 226 -4.76 -8.55 -5.70
C SER A 226 -3.73 -9.52 -6.29
N ARG A 227 -4.13 -10.33 -7.26
CA ARG A 227 -3.29 -11.42 -7.83
C ARG A 227 -1.96 -10.91 -8.36
N ARG A 228 -1.92 -9.66 -8.87
CA ARG A 228 -0.67 -9.03 -9.34
C ARG A 228 0.36 -8.85 -8.23
N LEU A 229 -0.07 -8.80 -6.96
CA LEU A 229 0.79 -8.61 -5.80
C LEU A 229 1.17 -9.89 -5.06
N ASN A 230 0.67 -11.06 -5.49
CA ASN A 230 1.03 -12.33 -4.87
C ASN A 230 2.45 -12.76 -5.21
N ARG A 231 2.95 -12.29 -6.33
CA ARG A 231 4.32 -12.45 -6.80
C ARG A 231 4.75 -11.15 -7.47
N ASP A 232 6.03 -10.78 -7.38
CA ASP A 232 6.53 -9.62 -8.10
C ASP A 232 6.82 -9.98 -9.56
N HIS A 233 6.13 -9.31 -10.49
CA HIS A 233 6.29 -9.44 -11.93
C HIS A 233 6.92 -8.18 -12.57
N GLU A 234 7.20 -7.17 -11.75
CA GLU A 234 7.61 -5.88 -12.27
C GLU A 234 9.13 -5.81 -12.41
N ARG A 235 9.61 -5.44 -13.59
CA ARG A 235 11.06 -5.29 -13.83
C ARG A 235 11.71 -4.25 -12.90
N ARG A 236 10.95 -3.21 -12.51
CA ARG A 236 11.42 -2.10 -11.68
C ARG A 236 10.72 -2.08 -10.33
N PRO A 237 11.44 -1.80 -9.22
CA PRO A 237 10.84 -1.70 -7.89
C PRO A 237 9.74 -0.64 -7.79
N ASP A 238 9.92 0.51 -8.48
CA ASP A 238 8.93 1.60 -8.49
C ASP A 238 7.64 1.23 -9.23
N HIS A 239 7.68 0.30 -10.20
CA HIS A 239 6.47 -0.27 -10.81
C HIS A 239 5.73 -1.16 -9.81
N HIS A 240 6.46 -1.98 -9.03
CA HIS A 240 5.84 -2.78 -7.97
C HIS A 240 5.18 -1.89 -6.90
N ALA A 241 5.86 -0.84 -6.47
CA ALA A 241 5.28 0.14 -5.54
C ALA A 241 4.00 0.79 -6.13
N ALA A 242 4.01 1.15 -7.43
CA ALA A 242 2.83 1.67 -8.10
C ALA A 242 1.66 0.66 -8.11
N MET A 243 1.92 -0.65 -8.30
CA MET A 243 0.88 -1.68 -8.18
C MET A 243 0.30 -1.76 -6.77
N VAL A 244 1.12 -1.56 -5.73
CA VAL A 244 0.64 -1.48 -4.33
C VAL A 244 -0.27 -0.27 -4.14
N TRP A 245 0.11 0.90 -4.67
CA TRP A 245 -0.74 2.09 -4.63
C TRP A 245 -2.07 1.87 -5.34
N TRP A 246 -2.08 1.25 -6.51
CA TRP A 246 -3.32 0.91 -7.24
C TRP A 246 -4.20 -0.05 -6.45
N ALA A 247 -3.63 -1.09 -5.84
CA ALA A 247 -4.40 -2.00 -4.98
C ALA A 247 -5.02 -1.26 -3.78
N ALA A 248 -4.31 -0.29 -3.20
CA ALA A 248 -4.82 0.54 -2.13
C ALA A 248 -5.95 1.48 -2.61
N VAL A 249 -5.83 2.08 -3.80
CA VAL A 249 -6.90 2.88 -4.44
C VAL A 249 -8.15 2.05 -4.67
N ILE A 250 -8.01 0.83 -5.24
CA ILE A 250 -9.13 -0.10 -5.47
C ILE A 250 -9.87 -0.38 -4.16
N ARG A 251 -9.13 -0.61 -3.09
CA ARG A 251 -9.70 -0.89 -1.79
C ARG A 251 -10.43 0.31 -1.19
N LEU A 252 -9.83 1.50 -1.30
CA LEU A 252 -10.44 2.74 -0.80
C LEU A 252 -11.72 3.08 -1.55
N SER A 253 -11.75 2.96 -2.88
CA SER A 253 -12.94 3.21 -3.68
C SER A 253 -14.09 2.27 -3.31
N ARG A 254 -13.81 0.97 -3.12
CA ARG A 254 -14.80 -0.01 -2.62
C ARG A 254 -15.31 0.34 -1.22
N ARG A 255 -14.42 0.76 -0.32
CA ARG A 255 -14.80 1.16 1.05
C ARG A 255 -15.72 2.38 1.05
N LEU A 256 -15.39 3.41 0.27
CA LEU A 256 -16.17 4.64 0.20
C LEU A 256 -17.53 4.44 -0.48
N ALA A 257 -17.58 3.61 -1.52
CA ALA A 257 -18.82 3.23 -2.20
C ALA A 257 -19.72 2.28 -1.39
N GLY A 258 -19.28 1.81 -0.22
CA GLY A 258 -20.02 0.80 0.56
C GLY A 258 -19.90 -0.63 0.03
N ASP A 259 -19.15 -0.84 -1.05
CA ASP A 259 -18.96 -2.15 -1.71
C ASP A 259 -17.80 -2.97 -1.10
N ALA A 260 -17.17 -2.47 -0.04
CA ALA A 260 -16.09 -3.21 0.62
C ALA A 260 -16.66 -4.48 1.25
N PRO A 261 -16.06 -5.67 1.02
CA PRO A 261 -16.49 -6.88 1.71
C PRO A 261 -16.45 -6.62 3.20
N HIS A 262 -17.58 -6.72 3.85
CA HIS A 262 -17.71 -6.59 5.29
C HIS A 262 -16.96 -7.77 5.90
N TRP A 263 -15.69 -7.54 6.26
CA TRP A 263 -15.01 -8.49 7.11
C TRP A 263 -15.63 -8.34 8.50
N PRO A 264 -16.28 -9.38 9.06
CA PRO A 264 -16.77 -9.31 10.41
C PRO A 264 -15.55 -8.96 11.28
N GLU A 265 -15.62 -7.82 11.95
CA GLU A 265 -14.68 -7.55 13.04
C GLU A 265 -14.77 -8.76 13.95
N LYS A 266 -13.68 -9.58 14.01
CA LYS A 266 -13.60 -10.59 15.03
C LYS A 266 -13.63 -9.82 16.34
N ARG A 267 -14.82 -9.73 16.93
CA ARG A 267 -14.95 -9.27 18.32
C ARG A 267 -13.94 -10.08 19.11
N PRO A 268 -13.12 -9.45 19.97
CA PRO A 268 -12.20 -10.18 20.81
C PRO A 268 -13.02 -11.27 21.49
N GLY A 269 -12.59 -12.54 21.29
CA GLY A 269 -13.36 -13.71 21.70
C GLY A 269 -13.78 -13.55 23.14
N ARG A 270 -15.07 -13.80 23.42
CA ARG A 270 -15.58 -13.98 24.77
C ARG A 270 -14.60 -14.93 25.48
N LEU A 271 -13.93 -14.42 26.51
CA LEU A 271 -13.21 -15.23 27.45
C LEU A 271 -14.15 -16.36 27.87
N LEU A 272 -13.86 -17.59 27.41
CA LEU A 272 -14.48 -18.79 28.01
C LEU A 272 -14.17 -18.70 29.49
N ARG A 273 -15.20 -18.41 30.27
CA ARG A 273 -15.13 -18.58 31.74
C ARG A 273 -14.76 -20.03 31.99
N ALA A 274 -13.59 -20.24 32.57
CA ALA A 274 -13.24 -21.52 33.13
C ALA A 274 -14.37 -21.90 34.09
N ARG A 275 -15.06 -23.02 33.81
CA ARG A 275 -15.89 -23.66 34.82
C ARG A 275 -14.94 -24.24 35.86
N ALA A 276 -15.22 -23.90 37.11
CA ALA A 276 -14.63 -24.46 38.29
C ALA A 276 -14.89 -25.97 38.37
#